data_4e9edb1e696fce690073f2be5550794d
#
_entry.id   4e9edb1e696fce690073f2be5550794d
#
_cell.length_a   1.000
_cell.length_b   1.000
_cell.length_c   1.000
_cell.angle_alpha   90.00
_cell.angle_beta   90.00
_cell.angle_gamma   90.00
#
_symmetry.space_group_name_H-M   'P 1'
#
loop_
_entity.id
_entity.type
_entity.pdbx_description
1 polymer ?
#
loop_
_entity_poly.entity_id
_entity_poly.type
_entity_poly.pdbx_seq_one_letter_code
_entity_poly.pdbx_strand_id
1 'polypeptide(L)'
;MTSTASVATDRPAHHLRQICRHFGHNVQASHTRARGTITFVDGALHLDASDPAVLLLTATAEDLGALERIEQVVASYLERIGQSDAIAVVWT
;
A
#
# COMPACT_ATOMS: atom_id res chain seq x y z
N MET A 1 -12.20 5.38 9.52
CA MET A 1 -10.92 6.11 9.67
C MET A 1 -10.07 5.91 8.43
N THR A 2 -9.36 6.92 8.03
CA THR A 2 -8.59 6.92 6.79
C THR A 2 -7.24 7.60 7.01
N SER A 3 -6.20 7.03 6.40
CA SER A 3 -4.89 7.67 6.34
C SER A 3 -4.32 7.52 4.94
N THR A 4 -3.39 8.40 4.56
CA THR A 4 -2.78 8.39 3.24
C THR A 4 -1.27 8.49 3.36
N ALA A 5 -0.58 7.96 2.35
CA ALA A 5 0.86 8.10 2.22
C ALA A 5 1.21 8.27 0.74
N SER A 6 2.04 9.27 0.46
CA SER A 6 2.59 9.47 -0.88
C SER A 6 4.02 8.98 -0.86
N VAL A 7 4.30 7.93 -1.60
CA VAL A 7 5.61 7.29 -1.62
C VAL A 7 6.33 7.65 -2.91
N ALA A 8 7.42 8.42 -2.78
CA ALA A 8 8.22 8.80 -3.94
C ALA A 8 8.97 7.58 -4.46
N THR A 9 8.77 7.25 -5.72
CA THR A 9 9.44 6.14 -6.38
C THR A 9 9.33 6.31 -7.89
N ASP A 10 10.33 5.87 -8.61
CA ASP A 10 10.29 5.88 -10.08
C ASP A 10 9.63 4.61 -10.65
N ARG A 11 9.17 3.69 -9.78
CA ARG A 11 8.55 2.42 -10.19
C ARG A 11 7.25 2.15 -9.43
N PRO A 12 6.29 3.10 -9.43
CA PRO A 12 5.08 2.90 -8.64
C PRO A 12 4.24 1.69 -9.06
N ALA A 13 4.11 1.43 -10.38
CA ALA A 13 3.34 0.29 -10.85
C ALA A 13 4.00 -1.04 -10.47
N HIS A 14 5.32 -1.09 -10.45
CA HIS A 14 6.06 -2.28 -10.02
C HIS A 14 5.79 -2.58 -8.55
N HIS A 15 5.86 -1.58 -7.69
CA HIS A 15 5.61 -1.75 -6.25
C HIS A 15 4.15 -2.10 -5.98
N LEU A 16 3.22 -1.48 -6.70
CA LEU A 16 1.80 -1.82 -6.59
C LEU A 16 1.57 -3.31 -6.85
N ARG A 17 2.12 -3.81 -7.95
CA ARG A 17 1.96 -5.22 -8.31
C ARG A 17 2.59 -6.13 -7.25
N GLN A 18 3.77 -5.79 -6.76
CA GLN A 18 4.44 -6.56 -5.72
C GLN A 18 3.61 -6.65 -4.45
N ILE A 19 3.06 -5.53 -4.00
CA ILE A 19 2.23 -5.47 -2.80
C ILE A 19 0.97 -6.33 -2.98
N CYS A 20 0.28 -6.16 -4.09
CA CYS A 20 -0.96 -6.91 -4.35
C CYS A 20 -0.70 -8.42 -4.43
N ARG A 21 0.41 -8.82 -5.04
CA ARG A 21 0.76 -10.24 -5.13
C ARG A 21 1.11 -10.82 -3.76
N HIS A 22 1.86 -10.07 -2.96
CA HIS A 22 2.25 -10.53 -1.63
C HIS A 22 1.04 -10.74 -0.73
N PHE A 23 0.19 -9.72 -0.60
CA PHE A 23 -0.97 -9.81 0.28
C PHE A 23 -2.07 -10.70 -0.28
N GLY A 24 -2.12 -10.86 -1.59
CA GLY A 24 -3.11 -11.73 -2.25
C GLY A 24 -3.00 -13.20 -1.90
N HIS A 25 -1.93 -13.63 -1.26
CA HIS A 25 -1.80 -15.00 -0.78
C HIS A 25 -2.68 -15.27 0.45
N ASN A 26 -3.00 -14.25 1.24
CA ASN A 26 -3.71 -14.42 2.50
C ASN A 26 -5.04 -13.66 2.55
N VAL A 27 -5.17 -12.59 1.76
CA VAL A 27 -6.38 -11.77 1.74
C VAL A 27 -6.75 -11.47 0.31
N GLN A 28 -7.96 -10.96 0.09
CA GLN A 28 -8.42 -10.64 -1.25
C GLN A 28 -7.69 -9.41 -1.78
N ALA A 29 -7.10 -9.53 -2.96
CA ALA A 29 -6.41 -8.43 -3.61
C ALA A 29 -6.74 -8.45 -5.10
N SER A 30 -6.97 -7.27 -5.67
CA SER A 30 -7.17 -7.10 -7.10
C SER A 30 -6.41 -5.87 -7.57
N HIS A 31 -5.92 -5.91 -8.80
CA HIS A 31 -5.20 -4.76 -9.33
C HIS A 31 -5.25 -4.71 -10.84
N THR A 32 -5.14 -3.48 -11.34
CA THR A 32 -4.84 -3.19 -12.74
C THR A 32 -3.42 -2.64 -12.80
N ARG A 33 -3.00 -2.13 -13.96
CA ARG A 33 -1.68 -1.51 -14.10
C ARG A 33 -1.51 -0.30 -13.19
N ALA A 34 -2.58 0.49 -13.00
CA ALA A 34 -2.50 1.79 -12.33
C ALA A 34 -3.11 1.80 -10.94
N ARG A 35 -3.95 0.83 -10.59
CA ARG A 35 -4.68 0.85 -9.32
C ARG A 35 -4.81 -0.54 -8.74
N GLY A 36 -4.89 -0.58 -7.40
CA GLY A 36 -5.07 -1.83 -6.70
C GLY A 36 -5.89 -1.63 -5.43
N THR A 37 -6.48 -2.73 -4.96
CA THR A 37 -7.23 -2.75 -3.71
C THR A 37 -6.92 -4.05 -2.98
N ILE A 38 -6.59 -3.94 -1.71
CA ILE A 38 -6.38 -5.08 -0.83
C ILE A 38 -7.42 -4.98 0.28
N THR A 39 -8.21 -6.04 0.43
CA THR A 39 -9.30 -6.07 1.42
C THR A 39 -8.88 -6.91 2.60
N PHE A 40 -8.69 -6.26 3.75
CA PHE A 40 -8.41 -6.92 5.02
C PHE A 40 -9.72 -7.18 5.77
N VAL A 41 -9.64 -7.98 6.82
CA VAL A 41 -10.83 -8.35 7.60
C VAL A 41 -11.50 -7.12 8.25
N ASP A 42 -10.72 -6.10 8.59
CA ASP A 42 -11.19 -4.92 9.31
C ASP A 42 -10.88 -3.61 8.57
N GLY A 43 -10.58 -3.67 7.28
CA GLY A 43 -10.31 -2.47 6.50
C GLY A 43 -9.80 -2.80 5.11
N ALA A 44 -9.25 -1.79 4.44
CA ALA A 44 -8.76 -1.95 3.08
C ALA A 44 -7.59 -1.02 2.81
N LEU A 45 -6.78 -1.37 1.82
CA LEU A 45 -5.74 -0.50 1.28
C LEU A 45 -6.03 -0.28 -0.19
N HIS A 46 -6.07 0.98 -0.59
CA HIS A 46 -6.17 1.38 -2.00
C HIS A 46 -4.83 1.91 -2.45
N LEU A 47 -4.39 1.48 -3.64
CA LEU A 47 -3.12 1.88 -4.22
C LEU A 47 -3.38 2.56 -5.56
N ASP A 48 -2.64 3.63 -5.82
CA ASP A 48 -2.75 4.37 -7.07
C ASP A 48 -1.34 4.66 -7.61
N ALA A 49 -1.05 4.10 -8.77
CA ALA A 49 0.24 4.25 -9.45
C ALA A 49 0.08 5.00 -10.78
N SER A 50 -0.96 5.84 -10.90
CA SER A 50 -1.20 6.61 -12.12
C SER A 50 -0.19 7.74 -12.32
N ASP A 51 0.47 8.19 -11.25
CA ASP A 51 1.57 9.14 -11.34
C ASP A 51 2.89 8.36 -11.50
N PRO A 52 3.74 8.66 -12.49
CA PRO A 52 4.97 7.90 -12.72
C PRO A 52 6.04 8.09 -11.64
N ALA A 53 5.87 9.05 -10.75
CA ALA A 53 6.86 9.36 -9.71
C ALA A 53 6.38 9.09 -8.30
N VAL A 54 5.14 8.65 -8.12
CA VAL A 54 4.53 8.49 -6.79
C VAL A 54 3.63 7.27 -6.76
N LEU A 55 3.75 6.48 -5.70
CA LEU A 55 2.75 5.48 -5.33
C LEU A 55 1.91 6.05 -4.20
N LEU A 56 0.62 6.27 -4.46
CA LEU A 56 -0.30 6.80 -3.46
C LEU A 56 -1.01 5.64 -2.76
N LEU A 57 -0.96 5.64 -1.43
CA LEU A 57 -1.60 4.63 -0.59
C LEU A 57 -2.69 5.29 0.25
N THR A 58 -3.86 4.66 0.29
CA THR A 58 -4.97 5.11 1.14
C THR A 58 -5.45 3.92 1.94
N ALA A 59 -5.28 3.99 3.25
CA ALA A 59 -5.73 2.96 4.17
C ALA A 59 -7.04 3.40 4.82
N THR A 60 -8.02 2.51 4.88
CA THR A 60 -9.29 2.74 5.55
C THR A 60 -9.55 1.59 6.51
N ALA A 61 -10.15 1.90 7.66
CA ALA A 61 -10.43 0.89 8.67
C ALA A 61 -11.59 1.32 9.57
N GLU A 62 -12.14 0.36 10.31
CA GLU A 62 -13.29 0.60 11.17
C GLU A 62 -12.91 1.39 12.41
N ASP A 63 -11.68 1.20 12.93
CA ASP A 63 -11.21 1.90 14.11
C ASP A 63 -9.70 2.17 13.99
N LEU A 64 -9.19 2.95 14.96
CA LEU A 64 -7.78 3.36 14.94
C LEU A 64 -6.82 2.18 15.06
N GLY A 65 -7.14 1.21 15.90
CA GLY A 65 -6.28 0.04 16.06
C GLY A 65 -6.13 -0.77 14.78
N ALA A 66 -7.24 -0.97 14.06
CA ALA A 66 -7.22 -1.64 12.77
C ALA A 66 -6.43 -0.83 11.74
N LEU A 67 -6.62 0.49 11.73
CA LEU A 67 -5.92 1.37 10.81
C LEU A 67 -4.39 1.31 11.03
N GLU A 68 -3.96 1.39 12.27
CA GLU A 68 -2.53 1.34 12.60
C GLU A 68 -1.92 0.00 12.20
N ARG A 69 -2.65 -1.09 12.37
CA ARG A 69 -2.19 -2.43 11.99
C ARG A 69 -1.98 -2.52 10.47
N ILE A 70 -2.94 -2.01 9.70
CA ILE A 70 -2.83 -2.00 8.24
C ILE A 70 -1.65 -1.13 7.80
N GLU A 71 -1.52 0.07 8.37
CA GLU A 71 -0.39 0.97 8.07
C GLU A 71 0.94 0.29 8.33
N GLN A 72 1.08 -0.37 9.47
CA GLN A 72 2.34 -0.99 9.87
C GLN A 72 2.70 -2.17 8.96
N VAL A 73 1.73 -3.03 8.66
CA VAL A 73 1.96 -4.20 7.81
C VAL A 73 2.37 -3.78 6.41
N VAL A 74 1.67 -2.80 5.85
CA VAL A 74 1.95 -2.30 4.49
C VAL A 74 3.29 -1.58 4.43
N ALA A 75 3.55 -0.69 5.39
CA ALA A 75 4.80 0.07 5.42
C ALA A 75 6.01 -0.84 5.61
N SER A 76 5.91 -1.82 6.50
CA SER A 76 7.01 -2.77 6.74
C SER A 76 7.37 -3.56 5.48
N TYR A 77 6.36 -4.02 4.74
CA TYR A 77 6.60 -4.77 3.53
C TYR A 77 7.21 -3.88 2.44
N LEU A 78 6.61 -2.70 2.22
CA LEU A 78 7.06 -1.79 1.16
C LEU A 78 8.48 -1.28 1.41
N GLU A 79 8.79 -0.95 2.65
CA GLU A 79 10.15 -0.49 3.00
C GLU A 79 11.16 -1.61 2.81
N ARG A 80 10.77 -2.84 3.05
CA ARG A 80 11.67 -4.00 2.84
C ARG A 80 11.93 -4.25 1.37
N ILE A 81 10.90 -4.26 0.52
CA ILE A 81 11.10 -4.50 -0.92
C ILE A 81 11.69 -3.30 -1.64
N GLY A 82 11.50 -2.10 -1.10
CA GLY A 82 12.03 -0.86 -1.66
C GLY A 82 13.33 -0.40 -1.04
N GLN A 83 14.05 -1.29 -0.37
CA GLN A 83 15.25 -0.93 0.38
C GLN A 83 16.33 -0.32 -0.51
N SER A 84 16.50 -0.84 -1.72
CA SER A 84 17.49 -0.30 -2.68
C SER A 84 17.10 1.09 -3.19
N ASP A 85 15.82 1.44 -3.13
CA ASP A 85 15.32 2.76 -3.55
C ASP A 85 15.18 3.71 -2.37
N ALA A 86 15.58 3.29 -1.16
CA ALA A 86 15.47 4.07 0.07
C ALA A 86 14.05 4.55 0.34
N ILE A 87 13.07 3.69 0.09
CA ILE A 87 11.65 4.02 0.29
C ILE A 87 11.34 4.13 1.78
N ALA A 88 10.66 5.22 2.14
CA ALA A 88 10.10 5.41 3.47
C ALA A 88 8.61 5.73 3.34
N VAL A 89 7.79 5.15 4.22
CA VAL A 89 6.34 5.33 4.19
C VAL A 89 5.92 6.14 5.40
N VAL A 90 5.37 7.32 5.14
CA VAL A 90 4.90 8.23 6.19
C VAL A 90 3.40 8.45 5.99
N TRP A 91 2.62 8.05 6.97
CA TRP A 91 1.16 8.18 6.93
C TRP A 91 0.69 9.50 7.52
N THR A 92 -0.31 10.08 6.89
CA THR A 92 -0.92 11.33 7.38
C THR A 92 -2.43 11.25 7.50
#